data_c174cd6452aa55a71ff865f452484bc3
#
_entry.id   c174cd6452aa55a71ff865f452484bc3
#
_cell.length_a   1.000
_cell.length_b   1.000
_cell.length_c   1.000
_cell.angle_alpha   90.00
_cell.angle_beta   90.00
_cell.angle_gamma   90.00
#
_symmetry.space_group_name_H-M   'P 1'
#
loop_
_entity.id
_entity.type
_entity.pdbx_description
1 polymer ?
#
loop_
_entity_poly.entity_id
_entity_poly.type
_entity_poly.pdbx_seq_one_letter_code
_entity_poly.pdbx_strand_id
1 'polypeptide(L)'
;MVILAAALVLCCGATANAATVCDVRAWGAKADGTTMNTNAIQTAIDVCAKKGGGRVRLDGGTFLSGPIVLKSNINLDIAKGTTLQGSANHDDYPKKTEFRNPGLQSLVSATDASNVSITGDGVIDGAGESWWKEARAKGDHGIMGEGLLRPRLVVFDHCHKVLMEGVTVQNSPFWQIVAYYSDNVTIRNIRVLADPASPNTDAIDPFSSSNIRIEHVYADVGDDNVAIKSGQANSPGPDAPSKDITISDCTFLHGHGMSIGSEVSGGVQNVQVARVHFKGTANGVRIKSNRDRGGDIGNFDFRDLTMEDVGTPVLITEYYPRIPDQDSAQPMARLTPRFHDISITNLSATGAKTAGFIVGLPESPITSITLTNVHISAEKGMTISNATVTAHDFAVKVPSGVPLIMLEHAKVQEK
;
A
#
# COMPACT_ATOMS: atom_id res chain seq x y z
N MET A 1 0.24 -18.75 -72.86
CA MET A 1 0.41 -17.36 -72.43
C MET A 1 0.02 -17.31 -70.96
N VAL A 2 1.01 -17.42 -70.06
CA VAL A 2 0.81 -17.50 -68.61
C VAL A 2 1.14 -16.08 -68.09
N ILE A 3 0.13 -15.47 -67.46
CA ILE A 3 0.28 -14.13 -66.84
C ILE A 3 0.68 -14.36 -65.37
N LEU A 4 1.93 -13.99 -65.02
CA LEU A 4 2.40 -13.96 -63.62
C LEU A 4 1.91 -12.62 -63.00
N ALA A 5 1.04 -12.69 -61.99
CA ALA A 5 0.69 -11.56 -61.15
C ALA A 5 1.69 -11.44 -59.98
N ALA A 6 2.48 -10.40 -59.96
CA ALA A 6 3.37 -10.08 -58.85
C ALA A 6 2.58 -9.35 -57.77
N ALA A 7 2.43 -9.98 -56.61
CA ALA A 7 1.86 -9.35 -55.42
C ALA A 7 2.92 -8.48 -54.73
N LEU A 8 2.68 -7.18 -54.71
CA LEU A 8 3.51 -6.19 -53.99
C LEU A 8 3.08 -6.23 -52.51
N VAL A 9 3.93 -6.79 -51.64
CA VAL A 9 3.76 -6.74 -50.18
C VAL A 9 4.25 -5.39 -49.70
N LEU A 10 3.32 -4.47 -49.40
CA LEU A 10 3.63 -3.24 -48.65
C LEU A 10 3.97 -3.60 -47.21
N CYS A 11 5.23 -3.66 -46.84
CA CYS A 11 5.66 -3.65 -45.42
C CYS A 11 5.41 -2.23 -44.87
N CYS A 12 4.30 -2.05 -44.16
CA CYS A 12 4.12 -0.91 -43.26
C CYS A 12 5.14 -1.04 -42.11
N GLY A 13 6.30 -0.45 -42.29
CA GLY A 13 7.25 -0.24 -41.18
C GLY A 13 6.62 0.71 -40.16
N ALA A 14 6.16 0.19 -39.02
CA ALA A 14 5.85 1.02 -37.88
C ALA A 14 7.18 1.68 -37.43
N THR A 15 7.37 2.93 -37.77
CA THR A 15 8.43 3.75 -37.18
C THR A 15 8.09 3.91 -35.71
N ALA A 16 8.87 3.27 -34.83
CA ALA A 16 8.82 3.55 -33.40
C ALA A 16 9.18 5.05 -33.25
N ASN A 17 8.18 5.89 -33.07
CA ASN A 17 8.39 7.27 -32.69
C ASN A 17 9.15 7.27 -31.36
N ALA A 18 10.36 7.84 -31.35
CA ALA A 18 11.09 8.10 -30.12
C ALA A 18 10.16 8.89 -29.18
N ALA A 19 9.95 8.37 -27.96
CA ALA A 19 9.06 9.02 -27.00
C ALA A 19 9.48 10.50 -26.81
N THR A 20 8.55 11.42 -26.93
CA THR A 20 8.80 12.86 -26.73
C THR A 20 9.44 13.05 -25.34
N VAL A 21 10.59 13.75 -25.30
CA VAL A 21 11.26 14.13 -24.05
C VAL A 21 10.99 15.60 -23.78
N CYS A 22 10.44 15.89 -22.61
CA CYS A 22 10.15 17.23 -22.13
C CYS A 22 11.05 17.50 -20.90
N ASP A 23 12.22 18.09 -21.11
CA ASP A 23 13.12 18.47 -20.00
C ASP A 23 12.54 19.66 -19.27
N VAL A 24 12.33 19.57 -17.96
CA VAL A 24 11.73 20.62 -17.12
C VAL A 24 12.54 21.92 -17.15
N ARG A 25 13.85 21.85 -17.40
CA ARG A 25 14.73 23.03 -17.51
C ARG A 25 14.37 23.92 -18.69
N ALA A 26 13.78 23.36 -19.75
CA ALA A 26 13.29 24.15 -20.86
C ALA A 26 12.18 25.14 -20.51
N TRP A 27 11.53 24.92 -19.35
CA TRP A 27 10.52 25.81 -18.76
C TRP A 27 10.99 26.54 -17.51
N GLY A 28 12.33 26.61 -17.32
CA GLY A 28 12.94 27.41 -16.25
C GLY A 28 13.12 26.71 -14.91
N ALA A 29 12.93 25.40 -14.84
CA ALA A 29 13.20 24.66 -13.60
C ALA A 29 14.71 24.66 -13.27
N LYS A 30 15.02 24.80 -11.98
CA LYS A 30 16.38 24.83 -11.43
C LYS A 30 16.54 23.75 -10.38
N ALA A 31 17.59 22.97 -10.51
CA ALA A 31 17.91 21.87 -9.61
C ALA A 31 18.83 22.32 -8.44
N ASP A 32 18.57 23.48 -7.86
CA ASP A 32 19.39 24.12 -6.82
C ASP A 32 18.91 23.88 -5.38
N GLY A 33 17.81 23.14 -5.20
CA GLY A 33 17.22 22.82 -3.89
C GLY A 33 16.49 23.99 -3.20
N THR A 34 16.44 25.16 -3.83
CA THR A 34 15.87 26.38 -3.23
C THR A 34 14.84 27.07 -4.09
N THR A 35 14.99 27.01 -5.41
CA THR A 35 14.00 27.58 -6.34
C THR A 35 12.75 26.71 -6.40
N MET A 36 11.57 27.33 -6.17
CA MET A 36 10.29 26.66 -6.33
C MET A 36 10.02 26.37 -7.81
N ASN A 37 9.91 25.10 -8.18
CA ASN A 37 9.80 24.62 -9.56
C ASN A 37 8.38 24.17 -9.95
N THR A 38 7.38 24.27 -9.07
CA THR A 38 6.03 23.75 -9.30
C THR A 38 5.47 24.14 -10.66
N ASN A 39 5.52 25.43 -10.99
CA ASN A 39 4.98 25.95 -12.24
C ASN A 39 5.79 25.47 -13.47
N ALA A 40 7.12 25.38 -13.37
CA ALA A 40 7.98 24.94 -14.44
C ALA A 40 7.75 23.45 -14.75
N ILE A 41 7.69 22.60 -13.71
CA ILE A 41 7.41 21.16 -13.85
C ILE A 41 6.00 20.95 -14.38
N GLN A 42 5.00 21.66 -13.84
CA GLN A 42 3.62 21.52 -14.32
C GLN A 42 3.48 21.95 -15.78
N THR A 43 4.15 23.04 -16.19
CA THR A 43 4.16 23.48 -17.60
C THR A 43 4.76 22.41 -18.50
N ALA A 44 5.87 21.78 -18.09
CA ALA A 44 6.48 20.68 -18.85
C ALA A 44 5.49 19.51 -19.02
N ILE A 45 4.80 19.11 -17.96
CA ILE A 45 3.77 18.07 -17.99
C ILE A 45 2.65 18.45 -18.96
N ASP A 46 2.13 19.68 -18.85
CA ASP A 46 1.01 20.17 -19.66
C ASP A 46 1.33 20.23 -21.14
N VAL A 47 2.52 20.74 -21.49
CA VAL A 47 2.97 20.84 -22.88
C VAL A 47 3.24 19.45 -23.45
N CYS A 48 3.84 18.55 -22.66
CA CYS A 48 4.09 17.17 -23.08
C CYS A 48 2.78 16.44 -23.34
N ALA A 49 1.80 16.55 -22.44
CA ALA A 49 0.49 15.95 -22.58
C ALA A 49 -0.27 16.47 -23.83
N LYS A 50 -0.23 17.78 -24.10
CA LYS A 50 -0.82 18.37 -25.33
C LYS A 50 -0.21 17.83 -26.63
N LYS A 51 1.01 17.31 -26.58
CA LYS A 51 1.69 16.65 -27.72
C LYS A 51 1.36 15.15 -27.80
N GLY A 52 0.43 14.65 -27.01
CA GLY A 52 0.04 13.23 -26.98
C GLY A 52 0.71 12.43 -25.87
N GLY A 53 1.52 13.04 -25.05
CA GLY A 53 2.27 12.41 -23.95
C GLY A 53 3.77 12.37 -24.17
N GLY A 54 4.48 11.70 -23.27
CA GLY A 54 5.92 11.55 -23.34
C GLY A 54 6.59 11.52 -21.97
N ARG A 55 7.91 11.66 -21.99
CA ARG A 55 8.75 11.60 -20.80
C ARG A 55 9.08 13.01 -20.31
N VAL A 56 8.54 13.39 -19.16
CA VAL A 56 8.88 14.62 -18.44
C VAL A 56 10.08 14.33 -17.56
N ARG A 57 11.24 14.91 -17.91
CA ARG A 57 12.52 14.54 -17.31
C ARG A 57 13.01 15.57 -16.32
N LEU A 58 13.32 15.08 -15.11
CA LEU A 58 14.11 15.77 -14.09
C LEU A 58 15.50 15.12 -14.07
N ASP A 59 16.58 15.93 -14.21
CA ASP A 59 17.93 15.42 -14.30
C ASP A 59 18.94 16.31 -13.54
N GLY A 60 19.64 15.71 -12.57
CA GLY A 60 20.72 16.29 -11.77
C GLY A 60 20.27 17.33 -10.74
N GLY A 61 20.63 17.11 -9.47
CA GLY A 61 20.37 18.02 -8.36
C GLY A 61 18.97 17.90 -7.76
N THR A 62 18.55 18.89 -7.00
CA THR A 62 17.32 18.88 -6.23
C THR A 62 16.33 19.91 -6.78
N PHE A 63 15.17 19.45 -7.20
CA PHE A 63 14.05 20.27 -7.65
C PHE A 63 13.04 20.42 -6.51
N LEU A 64 13.06 21.56 -5.83
CA LEU A 64 12.05 21.91 -4.82
C LEU A 64 10.71 22.19 -5.50
N SER A 65 9.63 21.59 -5.05
CA SER A 65 8.30 21.75 -5.65
C SER A 65 7.19 21.67 -4.62
N GLY A 66 6.10 22.38 -4.86
CA GLY A 66 4.78 22.06 -4.34
C GLY A 66 4.10 21.00 -5.22
N PRO A 67 2.79 20.77 -5.03
CA PRO A 67 2.02 19.77 -5.73
C PRO A 67 2.07 19.88 -7.26
N ILE A 68 2.25 18.74 -7.93
CA ILE A 68 2.18 18.59 -9.40
C ILE A 68 1.16 17.52 -9.78
N VAL A 69 0.56 17.68 -10.94
CA VAL A 69 -0.49 16.78 -11.46
C VAL A 69 -0.05 16.16 -12.78
N LEU A 70 0.13 14.85 -12.77
CA LEU A 70 0.41 14.09 -13.99
C LEU A 70 -0.86 13.92 -14.83
N LYS A 71 -0.70 13.74 -16.12
CA LYS A 71 -1.75 13.55 -17.11
C LYS A 71 -1.60 12.22 -17.83
N SER A 72 -2.61 11.82 -18.55
CA SER A 72 -2.56 10.61 -19.39
C SER A 72 -1.35 10.62 -20.32
N ASN A 73 -0.75 9.46 -20.50
CA ASN A 73 0.43 9.23 -21.34
C ASN A 73 1.70 9.97 -20.89
N ILE A 74 1.78 10.39 -19.64
CA ILE A 74 2.98 11.02 -19.07
C ILE A 74 3.78 10.01 -18.26
N ASN A 75 5.08 9.97 -18.55
CA ASN A 75 6.09 9.37 -17.68
C ASN A 75 6.88 10.49 -16.98
N LEU A 76 6.77 10.60 -15.66
CA LEU A 76 7.66 11.41 -14.85
C LEU A 76 8.95 10.62 -14.62
N ASP A 77 10.03 11.02 -15.32
CA ASP A 77 11.34 10.37 -15.28
C ASP A 77 12.29 11.16 -14.35
N ILE A 78 12.63 10.55 -13.21
CA ILE A 78 13.54 11.15 -12.22
C ILE A 78 14.89 10.44 -12.33
N ALA A 79 15.87 11.11 -12.92
CA ALA A 79 17.16 10.50 -13.22
C ALA A 79 17.95 10.20 -11.93
N LYS A 80 18.90 9.28 -12.03
CA LYS A 80 19.83 8.97 -10.93
C LYS A 80 20.55 10.24 -10.43
N GLY A 81 20.63 10.40 -9.10
CA GLY A 81 21.24 11.59 -8.48
C GLY A 81 20.34 12.84 -8.52
N THR A 82 19.07 12.66 -8.84
CA THR A 82 18.05 13.72 -8.86
C THR A 82 17.03 13.50 -7.74
N THR A 83 16.63 14.58 -7.09
CA THR A 83 15.56 14.59 -6.09
C THR A 83 14.44 15.54 -6.51
N LEU A 84 13.21 15.04 -6.57
CA LEU A 84 12.02 15.87 -6.51
C LEU A 84 11.66 16.02 -5.03
N GLN A 85 11.91 17.20 -4.48
CA GLN A 85 11.70 17.51 -3.07
C GLN A 85 10.42 18.29 -2.86
N GLY A 86 9.54 17.81 -2.01
CA GLY A 86 8.36 18.54 -1.56
C GLY A 86 8.72 19.76 -0.72
N SER A 87 7.90 20.79 -0.81
CA SER A 87 8.04 21.95 0.07
C SER A 87 7.78 21.57 1.52
N ALA A 88 8.62 22.04 2.43
CA ALA A 88 8.38 21.94 3.87
C ALA A 88 7.43 23.05 4.40
N ASN A 89 7.06 24.01 3.56
CA ASN A 89 6.05 25.02 3.90
C ASN A 89 4.65 24.46 3.68
N HIS A 90 3.88 24.33 4.75
CA HIS A 90 2.55 23.73 4.74
C HIS A 90 1.55 24.51 3.85
N ASP A 91 1.72 25.81 3.70
CA ASP A 91 0.87 26.66 2.88
C ASP A 91 1.01 26.41 1.37
N ASP A 92 2.06 25.72 0.94
CA ASP A 92 2.26 25.35 -0.47
C ASP A 92 1.36 24.18 -0.92
N TYR A 93 0.59 23.58 0.00
CA TYR A 93 -0.31 22.46 -0.27
C TYR A 93 -1.78 22.90 -0.23
N PRO A 94 -2.42 23.11 -1.37
CA PRO A 94 -3.81 23.56 -1.43
C PRO A 94 -4.76 22.54 -0.80
N LYS A 95 -5.81 23.04 -0.13
CA LYS A 95 -6.92 22.19 0.33
C LYS A 95 -7.62 21.54 -0.85
N LYS A 96 -7.92 20.26 -0.73
CA LYS A 96 -8.59 19.44 -1.73
C LYS A 96 -9.48 18.41 -1.05
N THR A 97 -10.56 18.02 -1.68
CA THR A 97 -11.25 16.77 -1.29
C THR A 97 -10.44 15.60 -1.82
N GLU A 98 -9.92 14.78 -0.93
CA GLU A 98 -9.27 13.51 -1.26
C GLU A 98 -10.02 12.36 -0.59
N PHE A 99 -10.28 11.29 -1.37
CA PHE A 99 -10.97 10.09 -0.87
C PHE A 99 -12.28 10.42 -0.14
N ARG A 100 -13.05 11.39 -0.67
CA ARG A 100 -14.34 11.89 -0.13
C ARG A 100 -14.22 12.63 1.20
N ASN A 101 -13.02 12.97 1.62
CA ASN A 101 -12.76 13.72 2.87
C ASN A 101 -11.99 15.02 2.60
N PRO A 102 -12.06 16.00 3.50
CA PRO A 102 -11.12 17.13 3.50
C PRO A 102 -9.68 16.63 3.54
N GLY A 103 -8.81 17.19 2.71
CA GLY A 103 -7.40 16.82 2.61
C GLY A 103 -6.56 17.96 2.04
N LEU A 104 -5.30 17.67 1.80
CA LEU A 104 -4.36 18.52 1.08
C LEU A 104 -3.93 17.84 -0.21
N GLN A 105 -3.67 18.61 -1.26
CA GLN A 105 -3.19 18.07 -2.52
C GLN A 105 -1.84 17.36 -2.32
N SER A 106 -1.74 16.14 -2.82
CA SER A 106 -0.53 15.33 -2.76
C SER A 106 0.60 15.93 -3.60
N LEU A 107 1.86 15.71 -3.22
CA LEU A 107 3.02 16.26 -3.96
C LEU A 107 3.00 15.84 -5.44
N VAL A 108 2.77 14.56 -5.71
CA VAL A 108 2.58 14.04 -7.06
C VAL A 108 1.22 13.37 -7.13
N SER A 109 0.37 13.78 -8.03
CA SER A 109 -0.93 13.14 -8.22
C SER A 109 -1.27 12.94 -9.69
N ALA A 110 -2.13 11.95 -9.96
CA ALA A 110 -2.84 11.81 -11.23
C ALA A 110 -4.31 11.51 -10.90
N THR A 111 -5.23 12.11 -11.64
CA THR A 111 -6.67 11.88 -11.46
C THR A 111 -7.29 11.65 -12.83
N ASP A 112 -8.18 10.63 -12.94
CA ASP A 112 -8.88 10.24 -14.17
C ASP A 112 -7.91 10.05 -15.36
N ALA A 113 -6.72 9.52 -15.11
CA ALA A 113 -5.65 9.42 -16.10
C ALA A 113 -5.33 7.97 -16.47
N SER A 114 -4.90 7.77 -17.71
CA SER A 114 -4.51 6.46 -18.22
C SER A 114 -3.08 6.47 -18.74
N ASN A 115 -2.38 5.33 -18.61
CA ASN A 115 -1.01 5.15 -19.06
C ASN A 115 -0.07 6.19 -18.43
N VAL A 116 -0.09 6.24 -17.09
CA VAL A 116 0.75 7.14 -16.29
C VAL A 116 1.90 6.35 -15.70
N SER A 117 3.11 6.94 -15.72
CA SER A 117 4.25 6.31 -15.07
C SER A 117 5.13 7.29 -14.31
N ILE A 118 5.81 6.75 -13.29
CA ILE A 118 6.89 7.40 -12.56
C ILE A 118 8.06 6.44 -12.61
N THR A 119 9.17 6.83 -13.23
CA THR A 119 10.31 5.93 -13.45
C THR A 119 11.66 6.62 -13.20
N GLY A 120 12.71 5.83 -13.20
CA GLY A 120 14.09 6.29 -13.03
C GLY A 120 14.71 5.80 -11.72
N ASP A 121 15.94 6.24 -11.46
CA ASP A 121 16.71 5.85 -10.26
C ASP A 121 16.86 7.03 -9.27
N GLY A 122 16.00 8.04 -9.38
CA GLY A 122 16.00 9.23 -8.53
C GLY A 122 15.13 9.09 -7.30
N VAL A 123 14.92 10.21 -6.61
CA VAL A 123 14.24 10.27 -5.31
C VAL A 123 13.02 11.20 -5.39
N ILE A 124 11.92 10.79 -4.77
CA ILE A 124 10.78 11.65 -4.41
C ILE A 124 10.81 11.77 -2.89
N ASP A 125 11.05 12.97 -2.38
CA ASP A 125 11.17 13.26 -0.94
C ASP A 125 10.05 14.21 -0.51
N GLY A 126 9.24 13.77 0.45
CA GLY A 126 8.10 14.55 0.94
C GLY A 126 8.44 15.61 1.98
N ALA A 127 9.69 15.67 2.47
CA ALA A 127 10.13 16.60 3.53
C ALA A 127 9.19 16.58 4.76
N GLY A 128 8.75 15.38 5.20
CA GLY A 128 7.66 15.17 6.15
C GLY A 128 7.96 15.52 7.61
N GLU A 129 9.21 15.82 7.99
CA GLU A 129 9.63 15.95 9.38
C GLU A 129 8.83 17.01 10.16
N SER A 130 8.58 18.18 9.56
CA SER A 130 7.80 19.25 10.18
C SER A 130 6.35 18.83 10.45
N TRP A 131 5.77 18.06 9.52
CA TRP A 131 4.42 17.51 9.62
C TRP A 131 4.31 16.46 10.74
N TRP A 132 5.30 15.57 10.85
CA TRP A 132 5.33 14.53 11.89
C TRP A 132 5.46 15.16 13.28
N LYS A 133 6.29 16.21 13.40
CA LYS A 133 6.44 16.95 14.64
C LYS A 133 5.12 17.60 15.06
N GLU A 134 4.41 18.22 14.14
CA GLU A 134 3.11 18.85 14.40
C GLU A 134 2.04 17.79 14.72
N ALA A 135 1.98 16.68 13.98
CA ALA A 135 1.05 15.59 14.23
C ALA A 135 1.22 15.03 15.65
N ARG A 136 2.46 14.76 16.06
CA ARG A 136 2.75 14.31 17.43
C ARG A 136 2.33 15.34 18.48
N ALA A 137 2.65 16.61 18.27
CA ALA A 137 2.29 17.69 19.20
C ALA A 137 0.77 17.86 19.38
N LYS A 138 -0.01 17.58 18.33
CA LYS A 138 -1.47 17.62 18.34
C LYS A 138 -2.15 16.32 18.76
N GLY A 139 -1.39 15.24 18.97
CA GLY A 139 -1.97 13.89 19.21
C GLY A 139 -2.81 13.41 18.03
N ASP A 140 -2.41 13.74 16.80
CA ASP A 140 -3.13 13.35 15.60
C ASP A 140 -2.97 11.83 15.35
N HIS A 141 -4.09 11.13 15.22
CA HIS A 141 -4.16 9.69 15.01
C HIS A 141 -4.30 9.29 13.54
N GLY A 142 -4.24 10.25 12.61
CA GLY A 142 -4.29 9.99 11.17
C GLY A 142 -5.65 9.54 10.65
N ILE A 143 -6.75 9.94 11.28
CA ILE A 143 -8.10 9.68 10.79
C ILE A 143 -8.35 10.57 9.57
N MET A 144 -8.79 9.96 8.46
CA MET A 144 -9.05 10.72 7.23
C MET A 144 -10.07 11.83 7.44
N GLY A 145 -9.70 13.05 7.05
CA GLY A 145 -10.56 14.24 7.12
C GLY A 145 -10.71 14.86 8.50
N GLU A 146 -10.03 14.34 9.50
CA GLU A 146 -10.03 14.85 10.87
C GLU A 146 -8.62 15.30 11.30
N GLY A 147 -8.54 16.07 12.38
CA GLY A 147 -7.26 16.45 12.98
C GLY A 147 -6.40 17.33 12.08
N LEU A 148 -5.10 17.02 12.03
CA LEU A 148 -4.14 17.71 11.18
C LEU A 148 -4.21 17.16 9.75
N LEU A 149 -4.64 17.97 8.80
CA LEU A 149 -4.57 17.60 7.40
C LEU A 149 -3.12 17.57 6.94
N ARG A 150 -2.67 16.41 6.44
CA ARG A 150 -1.33 16.18 5.92
C ARG A 150 -1.40 15.68 4.47
N PRO A 151 -0.58 16.20 3.54
CA PRO A 151 -0.60 15.71 2.16
C PRO A 151 0.00 14.30 2.07
N ARG A 152 -0.53 13.48 1.20
CA ARG A 152 0.10 12.23 0.76
C ARG A 152 1.22 12.53 -0.23
N LEU A 153 2.10 11.59 -0.48
CA LEU A 153 3.24 11.87 -1.35
C LEU A 153 2.89 11.62 -2.82
N VAL A 154 2.44 10.41 -3.15
CA VAL A 154 2.05 10.02 -4.51
C VAL A 154 0.65 9.43 -4.50
N VAL A 155 -0.26 9.97 -5.31
CA VAL A 155 -1.64 9.49 -5.40
C VAL A 155 -2.05 9.28 -6.85
N PHE A 156 -2.52 8.07 -7.15
CA PHE A 156 -3.21 7.70 -8.39
C PHE A 156 -4.69 7.53 -8.09
N ASP A 157 -5.52 8.47 -8.53
CA ASP A 157 -6.95 8.54 -8.25
C ASP A 157 -7.77 8.30 -9.52
N HIS A 158 -8.57 7.22 -9.57
CA HIS A 158 -9.31 6.79 -10.75
C HIS A 158 -8.41 6.62 -11.99
N CYS A 159 -7.19 6.10 -11.79
CA CYS A 159 -6.24 5.88 -12.86
C CYS A 159 -6.31 4.46 -13.42
N HIS A 160 -6.01 4.33 -14.72
CA HIS A 160 -5.90 3.04 -15.39
C HIS A 160 -4.52 2.89 -16.01
N LYS A 161 -3.90 1.70 -15.85
CA LYS A 161 -2.57 1.38 -16.39
C LYS A 161 -1.48 2.34 -15.84
N VAL A 162 -1.11 2.09 -14.61
CA VAL A 162 -0.10 2.85 -13.86
C VAL A 162 1.17 2.01 -13.69
N LEU A 163 2.33 2.62 -13.87
CA LEU A 163 3.63 2.03 -13.57
C LEU A 163 4.44 2.93 -12.65
N MET A 164 4.95 2.38 -11.57
CA MET A 164 5.96 3.03 -10.74
C MET A 164 7.17 2.10 -10.61
N GLU A 165 8.34 2.57 -11.05
CA GLU A 165 9.52 1.69 -11.16
C GLU A 165 10.84 2.43 -10.91
N GLY A 166 11.73 1.81 -10.11
CA GLY A 166 13.13 2.19 -9.93
C GLY A 166 13.36 3.27 -8.87
N VAL A 167 12.43 4.18 -8.67
CA VAL A 167 12.58 5.34 -7.79
C VAL A 167 12.64 4.97 -6.29
N THR A 168 13.28 5.85 -5.52
CA THR A 168 13.12 5.89 -4.06
C THR A 168 12.05 6.91 -3.71
N VAL A 169 11.10 6.52 -2.86
CA VAL A 169 10.05 7.39 -2.30
C VAL A 169 10.31 7.50 -0.82
N GLN A 170 10.36 8.72 -0.29
CA GLN A 170 10.71 8.87 1.12
C GLN A 170 10.07 10.07 1.82
N ASN A 171 10.03 9.97 3.14
CA ASN A 171 9.70 11.07 4.05
C ASN A 171 8.35 11.75 3.73
N SER A 172 7.34 10.98 3.41
CA SER A 172 6.00 11.54 3.22
C SER A 172 5.46 12.19 4.51
N PRO A 173 4.74 13.29 4.43
CA PRO A 173 3.99 13.84 5.57
C PRO A 173 2.93 12.88 6.13
N PHE A 174 2.39 11.99 5.29
CA PHE A 174 1.34 11.01 5.59
C PHE A 174 1.60 9.73 4.78
N TRP A 175 0.59 9.00 4.27
CA TRP A 175 0.76 7.83 3.40
C TRP A 175 1.62 8.16 2.19
N GLN A 176 2.46 7.24 1.76
CA GLN A 176 3.45 7.54 0.72
C GLN A 176 2.92 7.29 -0.70
N ILE A 177 2.42 6.10 -1.01
CA ILE A 177 1.93 5.76 -2.35
C ILE A 177 0.51 5.20 -2.23
N VAL A 178 -0.45 5.86 -2.85
CA VAL A 178 -1.85 5.45 -2.81
C VAL A 178 -2.40 5.22 -4.22
N ALA A 179 -2.97 4.06 -4.46
CA ALA A 179 -3.81 3.79 -5.62
C ALA A 179 -5.28 3.77 -5.16
N TYR A 180 -6.05 4.79 -5.51
CA TYR A 180 -7.43 4.96 -5.10
C TYR A 180 -8.37 4.78 -6.28
N TYR A 181 -9.32 3.85 -6.21
CA TYR A 181 -10.23 3.49 -7.31
C TYR A 181 -9.51 3.30 -8.65
N SER A 182 -8.28 2.79 -8.61
CA SER A 182 -7.42 2.61 -9.78
C SER A 182 -7.32 1.15 -10.19
N ASP A 183 -7.00 0.91 -11.44
CA ASP A 183 -6.95 -0.42 -12.04
C ASP A 183 -5.67 -0.62 -12.85
N ASN A 184 -5.17 -1.86 -12.87
CA ASN A 184 -3.96 -2.23 -13.60
C ASN A 184 -2.74 -1.39 -13.17
N VAL A 185 -2.39 -1.47 -11.88
CA VAL A 185 -1.28 -0.73 -11.26
C VAL A 185 -0.12 -1.68 -11.00
N THR A 186 1.06 -1.30 -11.46
CA THR A 186 2.32 -2.02 -11.18
C THR A 186 3.28 -1.11 -10.42
N ILE A 187 3.73 -1.56 -9.25
CA ILE A 187 4.73 -0.89 -8.42
C ILE A 187 5.86 -1.88 -8.21
N ARG A 188 7.05 -1.58 -8.73
CA ARG A 188 8.15 -2.53 -8.68
C ARG A 188 9.55 -1.91 -8.61
N ASN A 189 10.49 -2.69 -8.06
CA ASN A 189 11.90 -2.30 -7.97
C ASN A 189 12.10 -0.93 -7.30
N ILE A 190 11.29 -0.60 -6.31
CA ILE A 190 11.32 0.69 -5.60
C ILE A 190 11.77 0.52 -4.15
N ARG A 191 12.21 1.63 -3.57
CA ARG A 191 12.44 1.75 -2.12
C ARG A 191 11.46 2.75 -1.55
N VAL A 192 10.84 2.41 -0.41
CA VAL A 192 9.93 3.30 0.30
C VAL A 192 10.46 3.48 1.73
N LEU A 193 10.81 4.70 2.10
CA LEU A 193 11.55 4.98 3.31
C LEU A 193 10.89 6.09 4.14
N ALA A 194 10.89 5.93 5.46
CA ALA A 194 10.55 6.97 6.42
C ALA A 194 11.20 6.64 7.78
N ASP A 195 11.31 7.62 8.66
CA ASP A 195 11.71 7.37 10.04
C ASP A 195 10.75 6.34 10.68
N PRO A 196 11.25 5.25 11.29
CA PRO A 196 10.40 4.25 11.93
C PRO A 196 9.45 4.80 13.01
N ALA A 197 9.75 5.98 13.55
CA ALA A 197 8.87 6.67 14.49
C ALA A 197 7.91 7.68 13.82
N SER A 198 7.94 7.83 12.51
CA SER A 198 7.06 8.76 11.79
C SER A 198 5.60 8.27 11.78
N PRO A 199 4.61 9.12 12.12
CA PRO A 199 3.22 8.71 12.20
C PRO A 199 2.57 8.59 10.82
N ASN A 200 1.90 7.47 10.59
CA ASN A 200 1.06 7.23 9.42
C ASN A 200 1.82 7.34 8.08
N THR A 201 3.04 6.84 8.04
CA THR A 201 3.84 6.79 6.82
C THR A 201 3.74 5.44 6.12
N ASP A 202 2.50 4.94 5.97
CA ASP A 202 2.20 3.72 5.22
C ASP A 202 2.91 3.77 3.87
N ALA A 203 3.58 2.67 3.46
CA ALA A 203 4.38 2.70 2.26
C ALA A 203 3.52 2.63 0.98
N ILE A 204 2.61 1.66 0.89
CA ILE A 204 1.77 1.45 -0.29
C ILE A 204 0.35 1.07 0.15
N ASP A 205 -0.62 1.87 -0.27
CA ASP A 205 -2.04 1.69 0.03
C ASP A 205 -2.87 1.45 -1.25
N PRO A 206 -3.08 0.20 -1.66
CA PRO A 206 -4.15 -0.14 -2.60
C PRO A 206 -5.51 0.12 -1.93
N PHE A 207 -6.30 1.05 -2.48
CA PHE A 207 -7.54 1.49 -1.86
C PHE A 207 -8.70 1.43 -2.86
N SER A 208 -9.66 0.54 -2.66
CA SER A 208 -10.78 0.28 -3.58
C SER A 208 -10.30 0.08 -5.03
N SER A 209 -9.20 -0.61 -5.20
CA SER A 209 -8.48 -0.76 -6.46
C SER A 209 -8.32 -2.22 -6.86
N SER A 210 -8.10 -2.46 -8.15
CA SER A 210 -8.02 -3.83 -8.68
C SER A 210 -6.84 -4.05 -9.62
N ASN A 211 -6.47 -5.33 -9.84
CA ASN A 211 -5.36 -5.71 -10.72
C ASN A 211 -4.05 -5.01 -10.32
N ILE A 212 -3.68 -5.13 -9.05
CA ILE A 212 -2.49 -4.49 -8.47
C ILE A 212 -1.35 -5.49 -8.38
N ARG A 213 -0.17 -5.09 -8.81
CA ARG A 213 1.07 -5.84 -8.66
C ARG A 213 2.11 -5.02 -7.92
N ILE A 214 2.59 -5.56 -6.79
CA ILE A 214 3.65 -4.98 -5.97
C ILE A 214 4.77 -6.02 -5.91
N GLU A 215 5.93 -5.71 -6.46
CA GLU A 215 7.02 -6.68 -6.56
C GLU A 215 8.40 -6.04 -6.38
N HIS A 216 9.33 -6.75 -5.72
CA HIS A 216 10.69 -6.28 -5.46
C HIS A 216 10.72 -4.91 -4.75
N VAL A 217 9.86 -4.74 -3.74
CA VAL A 217 9.79 -3.51 -2.93
C VAL A 217 10.58 -3.70 -1.64
N TYR A 218 11.41 -2.72 -1.34
CA TYR A 218 12.04 -2.55 -0.04
C TYR A 218 11.33 -1.41 0.70
N ALA A 219 10.64 -1.72 1.80
CA ALA A 219 9.92 -0.73 2.60
C ALA A 219 10.42 -0.71 4.05
N ASP A 220 10.85 0.46 4.50
CA ASP A 220 11.30 0.75 5.87
C ASP A 220 10.61 2.04 6.32
N VAL A 221 9.54 1.92 7.10
CA VAL A 221 8.58 3.00 7.35
C VAL A 221 8.06 3.00 8.79
N GLY A 222 7.29 4.00 9.16
CA GLY A 222 6.74 4.15 10.51
C GLY A 222 5.33 3.57 10.70
N ASP A 223 4.64 3.15 9.62
CA ASP A 223 3.32 2.55 9.68
C ASP A 223 3.24 1.31 8.75
N ASP A 224 2.11 0.93 8.19
CA ASP A 224 1.95 -0.28 7.40
C ASP A 224 2.91 -0.32 6.18
N ASN A 225 3.63 -1.42 5.96
CA ASN A 225 4.47 -1.57 4.76
C ASN A 225 3.62 -1.76 3.50
N VAL A 226 2.49 -2.42 3.61
CA VAL A 226 1.38 -2.38 2.66
C VAL A 226 0.09 -2.36 3.45
N ALA A 227 -0.87 -1.51 3.07
CA ALA A 227 -2.20 -1.50 3.67
C ALA A 227 -3.30 -1.54 2.61
N ILE A 228 -3.89 -2.71 2.38
CA ILE A 228 -5.00 -2.88 1.46
C ILE A 228 -6.29 -2.39 2.13
N LYS A 229 -6.91 -1.36 1.56
CA LYS A 229 -8.10 -0.69 2.09
C LYS A 229 -9.24 -0.71 1.05
N SER A 230 -10.49 -0.64 1.52
CA SER A 230 -11.68 -0.49 0.66
C SER A 230 -12.83 0.13 1.43
N GLY A 231 -13.14 1.40 1.16
CA GLY A 231 -14.17 2.13 1.89
C GLY A 231 -13.65 2.83 3.15
N GLN A 232 -14.53 3.14 4.07
CA GLN A 232 -14.23 3.94 5.27
C GLN A 232 -15.02 3.43 6.46
N ALA A 233 -14.61 3.80 7.67
CA ALA A 233 -15.41 3.57 8.86
C ALA A 233 -16.78 4.23 8.71
N ASN A 234 -17.83 3.56 9.20
CA ASN A 234 -19.22 4.03 9.13
C ASN A 234 -19.69 4.43 7.71
N SER A 235 -19.04 3.92 6.66
CA SER A 235 -19.38 4.25 5.28
C SER A 235 -20.86 3.93 5.00
N PRO A 236 -21.63 4.87 4.38
CA PRO A 236 -22.97 4.57 3.94
C PRO A 236 -22.98 3.58 2.76
N GLY A 237 -21.85 3.35 2.10
CA GLY A 237 -21.70 2.53 0.91
C GLY A 237 -22.46 3.08 -0.30
N PRO A 238 -22.53 2.32 -1.41
CA PRO A 238 -21.64 1.18 -1.65
C PRO A 238 -20.20 1.62 -1.88
N ASP A 239 -19.26 0.85 -1.34
CA ASP A 239 -17.82 1.04 -1.59
C ASP A 239 -17.33 -0.03 -2.58
N ALA A 240 -16.41 0.32 -3.47
CA ALA A 240 -15.78 -0.65 -4.34
C ALA A 240 -14.79 -1.52 -3.57
N PRO A 241 -14.73 -2.82 -3.85
CA PRO A 241 -13.75 -3.70 -3.22
C PRO A 241 -12.32 -3.41 -3.71
N SER A 242 -11.33 -3.79 -2.91
CA SER A 242 -9.97 -4.03 -3.38
C SER A 242 -9.82 -5.50 -3.74
N LYS A 243 -9.33 -5.81 -4.95
CA LYS A 243 -9.25 -7.21 -5.41
C LYS A 243 -8.17 -7.46 -6.45
N ASP A 244 -7.84 -8.76 -6.63
CA ASP A 244 -6.87 -9.20 -7.62
C ASP A 244 -5.51 -8.53 -7.38
N ILE A 245 -4.97 -8.69 -6.16
CA ILE A 245 -3.74 -8.04 -5.71
C ILE A 245 -2.66 -9.09 -5.50
N THR A 246 -1.49 -8.88 -6.11
CA THR A 246 -0.31 -9.71 -5.92
C THR A 246 0.84 -8.90 -5.32
N ILE A 247 1.47 -9.46 -4.26
CA ILE A 247 2.62 -8.86 -3.58
C ILE A 247 3.70 -9.93 -3.50
N SER A 248 4.87 -9.67 -4.06
CA SER A 248 5.92 -10.70 -4.07
C SER A 248 7.34 -10.13 -4.02
N ASP A 249 8.24 -10.97 -3.52
CA ASP A 249 9.68 -10.69 -3.55
C ASP A 249 10.04 -9.38 -2.83
N CYS A 250 9.37 -9.09 -1.70
CA CYS A 250 9.49 -7.84 -0.96
C CYS A 250 10.29 -8.03 0.34
N THR A 251 10.88 -6.93 0.81
CA THR A 251 11.53 -6.85 2.12
C THR A 251 10.91 -5.71 2.91
N PHE A 252 10.35 -6.03 4.08
CA PHE A 252 9.70 -5.09 4.97
C PHE A 252 10.48 -4.98 6.29
N LEU A 253 10.97 -3.77 6.55
CA LEU A 253 11.69 -3.42 7.79
C LEU A 253 10.87 -2.39 8.55
N HIS A 254 10.87 -2.51 9.89
CA HIS A 254 10.06 -1.66 10.76
C HIS A 254 8.61 -1.52 10.26
N GLY A 255 7.87 -0.56 10.81
CA GLY A 255 6.46 -0.38 10.46
C GLY A 255 5.56 -1.52 10.98
N HIS A 256 4.34 -1.63 10.42
CA HIS A 256 3.32 -2.52 10.94
C HIS A 256 3.12 -3.80 10.14
N GLY A 257 3.92 -4.06 9.10
CA GLY A 257 3.88 -5.28 8.29
C GLY A 257 2.89 -5.23 7.13
N MET A 258 2.46 -6.41 6.67
CA MET A 258 1.50 -6.57 5.57
C MET A 258 0.08 -6.53 6.12
N SER A 259 -0.62 -5.43 5.91
CA SER A 259 -1.96 -5.19 6.44
C SER A 259 -3.07 -5.29 5.38
N ILE A 260 -4.18 -5.89 5.76
CA ILE A 260 -5.48 -5.79 5.10
C ILE A 260 -6.42 -5.13 6.10
N GLY A 261 -6.90 -3.95 5.75
CA GLY A 261 -7.72 -3.14 6.67
C GLY A 261 -6.94 -1.97 7.30
N SER A 262 -7.58 -1.30 8.24
CA SER A 262 -8.85 -1.57 8.92
C SER A 262 -10.10 -1.13 8.15
N GLU A 263 -10.02 -0.15 7.25
CA GLU A 263 -11.12 0.34 6.42
C GLU A 263 -11.37 -0.64 5.28
N VAL A 264 -12.40 -1.49 5.38
CA VAL A 264 -12.67 -2.56 4.41
C VAL A 264 -14.16 -2.75 4.12
N SER A 265 -14.97 -1.71 4.31
CA SER A 265 -16.42 -1.76 4.08
C SER A 265 -16.82 -2.14 2.64
N GLY A 266 -15.93 -1.96 1.67
CA GLY A 266 -16.10 -2.42 0.29
C GLY A 266 -15.74 -3.88 0.04
N GLY A 267 -15.11 -4.53 1.02
CA GLY A 267 -14.56 -5.89 0.89
C GLY A 267 -13.15 -5.92 0.30
N VAL A 268 -12.45 -7.02 0.59
CA VAL A 268 -11.13 -7.33 0.01
C VAL A 268 -11.11 -8.79 -0.39
N GLN A 269 -10.75 -9.06 -1.65
CA GLN A 269 -10.79 -10.41 -2.18
C GLN A 269 -9.62 -10.70 -3.10
N ASN A 270 -9.23 -11.97 -3.17
CA ASN A 270 -8.23 -12.46 -4.11
C ASN A 270 -6.87 -11.74 -3.96
N VAL A 271 -6.26 -11.89 -2.77
CA VAL A 271 -4.94 -11.35 -2.46
C VAL A 271 -3.92 -12.48 -2.35
N GLN A 272 -2.82 -12.36 -3.08
CA GLN A 272 -1.70 -13.29 -3.03
C GLN A 272 -0.44 -12.58 -2.56
N VAL A 273 0.19 -13.11 -1.52
CA VAL A 273 1.44 -12.58 -0.96
C VAL A 273 2.48 -13.70 -0.92
N ALA A 274 3.61 -13.52 -1.56
CA ALA A 274 4.60 -14.58 -1.67
C ALA A 274 6.05 -14.08 -1.56
N ARG A 275 6.91 -14.87 -0.91
CA ARG A 275 8.36 -14.59 -0.80
C ARG A 275 8.63 -13.19 -0.23
N VAL A 276 8.08 -12.94 0.95
CA VAL A 276 8.28 -11.69 1.68
C VAL A 276 9.12 -11.94 2.93
N HIS A 277 10.13 -11.12 3.09
CA HIS A 277 10.98 -11.09 4.28
C HIS A 277 10.58 -9.92 5.17
N PHE A 278 10.26 -10.22 6.45
CA PHE A 278 9.95 -9.21 7.47
C PHE A 278 11.05 -9.19 8.52
N LYS A 279 11.47 -7.99 8.92
CA LYS A 279 12.44 -7.84 10.02
C LYS A 279 12.12 -6.63 10.88
N GLY A 280 11.88 -6.88 12.17
CA GLY A 280 11.61 -5.81 13.14
C GLY A 280 10.27 -5.10 12.96
N THR A 281 9.37 -5.61 12.13
CA THR A 281 8.01 -5.05 11.97
C THR A 281 7.14 -5.35 13.20
N ALA A 282 6.17 -4.51 13.48
CA ALA A 282 5.23 -4.76 14.59
C ALA A 282 4.39 -6.02 14.35
N ASN A 283 4.01 -6.28 13.09
CA ASN A 283 3.29 -7.50 12.70
C ASN A 283 3.87 -8.09 11.41
N GLY A 284 3.54 -9.35 11.15
CA GLY A 284 3.77 -10.00 9.86
C GLY A 284 2.52 -9.90 8.96
N VAL A 285 1.71 -10.96 8.94
CA VAL A 285 0.38 -10.98 8.32
C VAL A 285 -0.61 -10.32 9.29
N ARG A 286 -1.23 -9.22 8.86
CA ARG A 286 -2.14 -8.44 9.69
C ARG A 286 -3.46 -8.21 8.97
N ILE A 287 -4.55 -8.88 9.39
CA ILE A 287 -5.90 -8.71 8.84
C ILE A 287 -6.77 -8.14 9.97
N LYS A 288 -7.32 -6.95 9.76
CA LYS A 288 -7.96 -6.18 10.82
C LYS A 288 -9.22 -5.47 10.34
N SER A 289 -10.32 -5.57 11.08
CA SER A 289 -11.56 -4.81 10.91
C SER A 289 -12.30 -4.70 12.23
N ASN A 290 -13.49 -4.12 12.22
CA ASN A 290 -14.43 -4.10 13.35
C ASN A 290 -15.87 -3.87 12.85
N ARG A 291 -16.83 -3.79 13.76
CA ARG A 291 -18.27 -3.70 13.47
C ARG A 291 -18.70 -2.41 12.73
N ASP A 292 -17.86 -1.37 12.68
CA ASP A 292 -18.13 -0.11 11.97
C ASP A 292 -17.34 0.05 10.66
N ARG A 293 -16.45 -0.92 10.35
CA ARG A 293 -15.56 -0.91 9.18
C ARG A 293 -15.89 -1.98 8.15
N GLY A 294 -16.59 -3.00 8.56
CA GLY A 294 -17.22 -4.01 7.70
C GLY A 294 -16.27 -4.84 6.89
N GLY A 295 -16.81 -5.36 5.82
CA GLY A 295 -16.12 -6.04 4.74
C GLY A 295 -16.41 -7.54 4.64
N ASP A 296 -16.53 -8.01 3.39
CA ASP A 296 -16.42 -9.40 3.00
C ASP A 296 -14.96 -9.64 2.60
N ILE A 297 -14.21 -10.36 3.42
CA ILE A 297 -12.75 -10.35 3.44
C ILE A 297 -12.27 -11.79 3.36
N GLY A 298 -11.72 -12.16 2.21
CA GLY A 298 -11.31 -13.54 2.03
C GLY A 298 -10.68 -13.86 0.67
N ASN A 299 -10.43 -15.16 0.48
CA ASN A 299 -9.68 -15.68 -0.64
C ASN A 299 -8.25 -15.15 -0.68
N PHE A 300 -7.52 -15.39 0.43
CA PHE A 300 -6.13 -14.94 0.61
C PHE A 300 -5.16 -16.10 0.66
N ASP A 301 -4.04 -15.93 -0.05
CA ASP A 301 -2.94 -16.88 -0.09
C ASP A 301 -1.63 -16.18 0.29
N PHE A 302 -1.13 -16.50 1.49
CA PHE A 302 0.16 -16.06 2.00
C PHE A 302 1.13 -17.24 1.98
N ARG A 303 2.28 -17.09 1.29
CA ARG A 303 3.24 -18.19 1.18
C ARG A 303 4.70 -17.76 1.15
N ASP A 304 5.55 -18.66 1.66
CA ASP A 304 7.00 -18.46 1.66
C ASP A 304 7.42 -17.17 2.40
N LEU A 305 6.97 -17.04 3.66
CA LEU A 305 7.22 -15.88 4.49
C LEU A 305 8.31 -16.17 5.52
N THR A 306 9.28 -15.29 5.61
CA THR A 306 10.32 -15.32 6.65
C THR A 306 10.23 -14.08 7.53
N MET A 307 10.29 -14.30 8.86
CA MET A 307 10.09 -13.25 9.84
C MET A 307 11.15 -13.30 10.94
N GLU A 308 11.87 -12.20 11.13
CA GLU A 308 12.89 -12.02 12.16
C GLU A 308 12.50 -10.86 13.07
N ASP A 309 12.45 -11.10 14.38
CA ASP A 309 12.13 -10.08 15.38
C ASP A 309 10.81 -9.33 15.11
N VAL A 310 9.84 -10.02 14.52
CA VAL A 310 8.50 -9.50 14.25
C VAL A 310 7.66 -9.58 15.52
N GLY A 311 7.06 -8.48 15.96
CA GLY A 311 6.31 -8.42 17.20
C GLY A 311 5.19 -9.46 17.29
N THR A 312 4.35 -9.56 16.25
CA THR A 312 3.23 -10.51 16.12
C THR A 312 3.18 -11.06 14.70
N PRO A 313 3.73 -12.26 14.42
CA PRO A 313 3.75 -12.86 13.08
C PRO A 313 2.38 -12.99 12.40
N VAL A 314 1.34 -13.35 13.13
CA VAL A 314 -0.02 -13.53 12.60
C VAL A 314 -1.02 -12.79 13.49
N LEU A 315 -1.64 -11.75 12.94
CA LEU A 315 -2.72 -10.99 13.59
C LEU A 315 -3.94 -10.93 12.67
N ILE A 316 -4.94 -11.74 12.94
CA ILE A 316 -6.22 -11.78 12.23
C ILE A 316 -7.32 -11.46 13.25
N THR A 317 -7.93 -10.27 13.16
CA THR A 317 -8.90 -9.85 14.16
C THR A 317 -10.02 -8.97 13.61
N GLU A 318 -11.21 -9.23 14.08
CA GLU A 318 -12.42 -8.43 13.84
C GLU A 318 -12.70 -7.44 15.00
N TYR A 319 -11.67 -7.14 15.81
CA TYR A 319 -11.72 -6.21 16.95
C TYR A 319 -10.66 -5.11 16.88
N TYR A 320 -10.57 -4.42 15.76
CA TYR A 320 -9.63 -3.31 15.66
C TYR A 320 -10.20 -2.04 16.34
N PRO A 321 -9.43 -1.26 17.09
CA PRO A 321 -7.97 -1.42 17.29
C PRO A 321 -7.57 -2.34 18.45
N ARG A 322 -8.53 -2.83 19.24
CA ARG A 322 -8.25 -3.63 20.45
C ARG A 322 -9.21 -4.80 20.61
N ILE A 323 -8.68 -5.97 20.89
CA ILE A 323 -9.45 -7.15 21.29
C ILE A 323 -9.92 -6.93 22.73
N PRO A 324 -11.23 -6.99 23.03
CA PRO A 324 -11.76 -6.84 24.37
C PRO A 324 -11.53 -8.13 25.19
N ASP A 325 -11.59 -8.01 26.51
CA ASP A 325 -11.49 -9.18 27.40
C ASP A 325 -12.74 -10.06 27.33
N GLN A 326 -13.89 -9.47 27.05
CA GLN A 326 -15.19 -10.15 26.88
C GLN A 326 -16.03 -9.42 25.84
N ASP A 327 -16.81 -10.17 25.09
CA ASP A 327 -17.81 -9.64 24.15
C ASP A 327 -19.00 -10.61 24.05
N SER A 328 -20.12 -10.13 23.54
CA SER A 328 -21.32 -10.91 23.29
C SER A 328 -21.80 -10.72 21.86
N ALA A 329 -22.43 -11.76 21.32
CA ALA A 329 -22.98 -11.71 19.95
C ALA A 329 -23.96 -10.55 19.77
N GLN A 330 -23.83 -9.84 18.67
CA GLN A 330 -24.69 -8.74 18.26
C GLN A 330 -25.44 -9.12 16.97
N PRO A 331 -26.55 -8.46 16.65
CA PRO A 331 -27.22 -8.67 15.36
C PRO A 331 -26.27 -8.36 14.20
N MET A 332 -26.24 -9.23 13.19
CA MET A 332 -25.51 -9.00 11.96
C MET A 332 -26.00 -7.74 11.25
N ALA A 333 -25.09 -6.88 10.83
CA ALA A 333 -25.35 -5.64 10.12
C ALA A 333 -24.51 -5.57 8.83
N ARG A 334 -24.75 -4.57 8.00
CA ARG A 334 -23.99 -4.36 6.77
C ARG A 334 -22.48 -4.22 7.01
N LEU A 335 -22.11 -3.61 8.12
CA LEU A 335 -20.70 -3.38 8.49
C LEU A 335 -20.15 -4.44 9.46
N THR A 336 -20.87 -5.52 9.76
CA THR A 336 -20.29 -6.67 10.45
C THR A 336 -19.28 -7.34 9.50
N PRO A 337 -17.99 -7.40 9.85
CA PRO A 337 -16.99 -8.02 9.00
C PRO A 337 -17.19 -9.54 8.91
N ARG A 338 -16.77 -10.12 7.80
CA ARG A 338 -16.74 -11.56 7.57
C ARG A 338 -15.39 -11.95 7.02
N PHE A 339 -14.61 -12.67 7.81
CA PHE A 339 -13.30 -13.17 7.41
C PHE A 339 -13.36 -14.66 7.08
N HIS A 340 -12.90 -15.04 5.91
CA HIS A 340 -12.97 -16.43 5.45
C HIS A 340 -11.88 -16.76 4.40
N ASP A 341 -11.64 -18.05 4.18
CA ASP A 341 -10.75 -18.57 3.12
C ASP A 341 -9.36 -17.93 3.13
N ILE A 342 -8.66 -18.06 4.26
CA ILE A 342 -7.32 -17.51 4.48
C ILE A 342 -6.33 -18.65 4.58
N SER A 343 -5.35 -18.69 3.68
CA SER A 343 -4.28 -19.69 3.63
C SER A 343 -2.94 -19.06 3.96
N ILE A 344 -2.20 -19.69 4.89
CA ILE A 344 -0.80 -19.34 5.20
C ILE A 344 0.04 -20.60 5.05
N THR A 345 0.98 -20.59 4.11
CA THR A 345 1.82 -21.74 3.77
C THR A 345 3.31 -21.37 3.84
N ASN A 346 4.14 -22.22 4.42
CA ASN A 346 5.59 -22.00 4.56
C ASN A 346 5.91 -20.67 5.27
N LEU A 347 5.51 -20.52 6.52
CA LEU A 347 5.85 -19.37 7.35
C LEU A 347 6.84 -19.80 8.43
N SER A 348 7.99 -19.12 8.50
CA SER A 348 8.96 -19.26 9.59
C SER A 348 9.15 -17.93 10.30
N ALA A 349 8.93 -17.91 11.62
CA ALA A 349 9.10 -16.72 12.45
C ALA A 349 9.96 -17.02 13.68
N THR A 350 10.93 -16.15 13.93
CA THR A 350 11.83 -16.22 15.10
C THR A 350 11.90 -14.87 15.81
N GLY A 351 12.12 -14.90 17.13
CA GLY A 351 12.28 -13.68 17.93
C GLY A 351 10.97 -12.89 18.16
N ALA A 352 9.80 -13.52 17.95
CA ALA A 352 8.52 -12.84 18.13
C ALA A 352 8.17 -12.60 19.60
N LYS A 353 7.45 -11.50 19.89
CA LYS A 353 6.92 -11.25 21.24
C LYS A 353 5.68 -12.09 21.53
N THR A 354 4.77 -12.21 20.57
CA THR A 354 3.56 -13.02 20.65
C THR A 354 3.40 -13.78 19.35
N ALA A 355 3.12 -15.08 19.41
CA ALA A 355 3.00 -15.89 18.19
C ALA A 355 1.85 -15.44 17.30
N GLY A 356 0.74 -14.98 17.88
CA GLY A 356 -0.35 -14.43 17.10
C GLY A 356 -1.69 -14.36 17.80
N PHE A 357 -2.64 -13.79 17.03
CA PHE A 357 -4.06 -13.75 17.38
C PHE A 357 -4.89 -14.09 16.14
N ILE A 358 -5.86 -15.00 16.31
CA ILE A 358 -6.90 -15.29 15.31
C ILE A 358 -8.23 -15.18 16.09
N VAL A 359 -8.84 -13.98 16.03
CA VAL A 359 -9.95 -13.65 16.93
C VAL A 359 -11.10 -13.02 16.14
N GLY A 360 -12.15 -13.81 15.94
CA GLY A 360 -13.39 -13.40 15.29
C GLY A 360 -14.44 -12.88 16.27
N LEU A 361 -15.48 -12.27 15.72
CA LEU A 361 -16.68 -11.87 16.44
C LEU A 361 -17.54 -13.11 16.81
N PRO A 362 -18.28 -13.09 17.94
CA PRO A 362 -19.18 -14.18 18.28
C PRO A 362 -20.28 -14.42 17.23
N GLU A 363 -20.80 -13.34 16.62
CA GLU A 363 -21.83 -13.40 15.57
C GLU A 363 -21.26 -13.66 14.17
N SER A 364 -19.96 -13.45 13.96
CA SER A 364 -19.29 -13.63 12.67
C SER A 364 -17.95 -14.37 12.88
N PRO A 365 -17.97 -15.65 13.26
CA PRO A 365 -16.73 -16.39 13.49
C PRO A 365 -15.88 -16.47 12.21
N ILE A 366 -14.56 -16.36 12.35
CA ILE A 366 -13.64 -16.53 11.22
C ILE A 366 -13.63 -17.99 10.78
N THR A 367 -13.81 -18.23 9.50
CA THR A 367 -13.92 -19.59 8.94
C THR A 367 -12.87 -19.89 7.91
N SER A 368 -12.62 -21.18 7.65
CA SER A 368 -11.74 -21.63 6.55
C SER A 368 -10.34 -21.04 6.60
N ILE A 369 -9.71 -21.01 7.77
CA ILE A 369 -8.29 -20.71 7.90
C ILE A 369 -7.49 -22.00 7.74
N THR A 370 -6.47 -21.98 6.89
CA THR A 370 -5.55 -23.10 6.70
C THR A 370 -4.12 -22.65 6.99
N LEU A 371 -3.44 -23.35 7.90
CA LEU A 371 -2.03 -23.16 8.22
C LEU A 371 -1.26 -24.42 7.81
N THR A 372 -0.32 -24.28 6.87
CA THR A 372 0.48 -25.39 6.36
C THR A 372 1.96 -25.07 6.47
N ASN A 373 2.73 -25.91 7.17
CA ASN A 373 4.18 -25.70 7.42
C ASN A 373 4.41 -24.28 8.02
N VAL A 374 3.78 -24.01 9.18
CA VAL A 374 3.87 -22.72 9.87
C VAL A 374 4.56 -22.92 11.21
N HIS A 375 5.75 -22.36 11.36
CA HIS A 375 6.60 -22.52 12.53
C HIS A 375 6.92 -21.15 13.14
N ILE A 376 6.49 -20.92 14.39
CA ILE A 376 6.66 -19.64 15.08
C ILE A 376 7.34 -19.88 16.43
N SER A 377 8.46 -19.20 16.66
CA SER A 377 9.13 -19.11 17.96
C SER A 377 8.87 -17.72 18.57
N ALA A 378 8.22 -17.68 19.72
CA ALA A 378 7.78 -16.44 20.36
C ALA A 378 7.91 -16.50 21.88
N GLU A 379 7.87 -15.35 22.56
CA GLU A 379 7.83 -15.27 24.03
C GLU A 379 6.47 -15.73 24.58
N LYS A 380 5.37 -15.45 23.85
CA LYS A 380 3.99 -15.79 24.21
C LYS A 380 3.32 -16.58 23.10
N GLY A 381 2.39 -17.46 23.50
CA GLY A 381 1.63 -18.31 22.57
C GLY A 381 0.68 -17.56 21.65
N MET A 382 0.03 -18.30 20.78
CA MET A 382 -1.04 -17.84 19.89
C MET A 382 -2.40 -17.98 20.56
N THR A 383 -3.24 -16.97 20.44
CA THR A 383 -4.64 -17.01 20.91
C THR A 383 -5.59 -17.18 19.74
N ILE A 384 -6.49 -18.17 19.85
CA ILE A 384 -7.57 -18.42 18.89
C ILE A 384 -8.91 -18.33 19.61
N SER A 385 -9.83 -17.53 19.08
CA SER A 385 -11.20 -17.36 19.61
C SER A 385 -12.18 -17.10 18.47
N ASN A 386 -13.37 -17.68 18.55
CA ASN A 386 -14.40 -17.59 17.50
C ASN A 386 -13.83 -17.81 16.09
N ALA A 387 -13.04 -18.87 15.93
CA ALA A 387 -12.38 -19.18 14.66
C ALA A 387 -12.22 -20.69 14.46
N THR A 388 -12.24 -21.10 13.18
CA THR A 388 -11.98 -22.49 12.77
C THR A 388 -10.71 -22.53 11.92
N VAL A 389 -9.70 -23.27 12.37
CA VAL A 389 -8.38 -23.43 11.76
C VAL A 389 -8.14 -24.88 11.41
N THR A 390 -7.73 -25.15 10.17
CA THR A 390 -7.15 -26.44 9.75
C THR A 390 -5.63 -26.30 9.74
N ALA A 391 -4.93 -27.19 10.41
CA ALA A 391 -3.50 -27.13 10.60
C ALA A 391 -2.80 -28.38 10.02
N HIS A 392 -1.74 -28.17 9.23
CA HIS A 392 -0.85 -29.19 8.70
C HIS A 392 0.58 -28.76 9.02
N ASP A 393 1.30 -29.50 9.87
CA ASP A 393 2.65 -29.12 10.32
C ASP A 393 2.68 -27.68 10.88
N PHE A 394 1.88 -27.44 11.91
CA PHE A 394 1.79 -26.15 12.61
C PHE A 394 2.43 -26.26 13.99
N ALA A 395 3.39 -25.40 14.28
CA ALA A 395 4.10 -25.41 15.55
C ALA A 395 4.33 -23.99 16.10
N VAL A 396 3.91 -23.79 17.35
CA VAL A 396 4.26 -22.60 18.15
C VAL A 396 5.20 -23.06 19.28
N LYS A 397 6.38 -22.45 19.36
CA LYS A 397 7.37 -22.70 20.40
C LYS A 397 7.47 -21.48 21.32
N VAL A 398 7.28 -21.71 22.62
CA VAL A 398 7.44 -20.68 23.67
C VAL A 398 8.39 -21.18 24.75
N PRO A 399 9.19 -20.31 25.38
CA PRO A 399 10.12 -20.72 26.44
C PRO A 399 9.37 -21.16 27.70
N SER A 400 8.16 -20.66 27.92
CA SER A 400 7.31 -21.01 29.06
C SER A 400 5.85 -20.68 28.76
N GLY A 401 4.92 -21.32 29.45
CA GLY A 401 3.48 -21.10 29.29
C GLY A 401 2.84 -21.99 28.24
N VAL A 402 1.69 -21.56 27.73
CA VAL A 402 0.86 -22.34 26.79
C VAL A 402 1.11 -21.87 25.36
N PRO A 403 1.60 -22.74 24.44
CA PRO A 403 1.85 -22.36 23.06
C PRO A 403 0.59 -21.94 22.29
N LEU A 404 -0.55 -22.62 22.56
CA LEU A 404 -1.82 -22.38 21.88
C LEU A 404 -2.94 -22.19 22.89
N ILE A 405 -3.50 -21.00 22.95
CA ILE A 405 -4.58 -20.61 23.88
C ILE A 405 -5.89 -20.66 23.08
N MET A 406 -6.74 -21.64 23.41
CA MET A 406 -8.05 -21.82 22.78
C MET A 406 -9.11 -21.18 23.66
N LEU A 407 -9.83 -20.21 23.12
CA LEU A 407 -10.93 -19.53 23.80
C LEU A 407 -12.28 -19.88 23.13
N GLU A 408 -13.29 -19.06 23.37
CA GLU A 408 -14.67 -19.28 22.93
C GLU A 408 -14.80 -19.74 21.48
N HIS A 409 -15.48 -20.87 21.28
CA HIS A 409 -15.77 -21.47 19.96
C HIS A 409 -14.56 -21.68 19.03
N ALA A 410 -13.35 -21.64 19.58
CA ALA A 410 -12.14 -21.94 18.82
C ALA A 410 -12.07 -23.42 18.45
N LYS A 411 -11.72 -23.73 17.21
CA LYS A 411 -11.50 -25.09 16.71
C LYS A 411 -10.20 -25.14 15.92
N VAL A 412 -9.31 -26.05 16.30
CA VAL A 412 -8.12 -26.38 15.52
C VAL A 412 -8.20 -27.86 15.14
N GLN A 413 -8.17 -28.14 13.85
CA GLN A 413 -8.20 -29.49 13.30
C GLN A 413 -6.82 -29.80 12.70
N GLU A 414 -6.07 -30.68 13.35
CA GLU A 414 -4.83 -31.22 12.79
C GLU A 414 -5.14 -32.30 11.75
N LYS A 415 -4.52 -32.22 10.59
CA LYS A 415 -4.65 -33.20 9.51
C LYS A 415 -3.30 -33.67 9.02
#